data_bfce837734e1e0c2ea4b58f4825b576f
#
_entry.id   bfce837734e1e0c2ea4b58f4825b576f
#
_cell.length_a   1.000
_cell.length_b   1.000
_cell.length_c   1.000
_cell.angle_alpha   90.00
_cell.angle_beta   90.00
_cell.angle_gamma   90.00
#
_symmetry.space_group_name_H-M   'P 1'
#
loop_
_entity.id
_entity.type
_entity.pdbx_description
1 polymer ?
#
loop_
_entity_poly.entity_id
_entity_poly.type
_entity_poly.pdbx_seq_one_letter_code
_entity_poly.pdbx_strand_id
1 'polypeptide(L)'
;MGSEMCIRDRVQVYLPDLKYALTEPAKAYSGAADYPETAKAAILEMFRQTGPYRMENGQLKSGVLIRHLVLPGELENTKDVIDWVAETFRPGEVLFSLMSQYTPQPGAEGKLARRVTKAEYRAAERYMADCGIADGFTQERTSAKEEYTPDFHLQGI
;
A
#
# COMPACT_ATOMS: atom_id res chain seq x y z
N MET A 1 23.11 18.76 11.54
CA MET A 1 21.99 18.57 12.25
C MET A 1 20.80 19.34 11.71
N GLY A 2 20.99 20.52 11.41
CA GLY A 2 19.91 21.37 11.01
C GLY A 2 19.18 20.96 9.77
N SER A 3 19.88 20.70 8.68
CA SER A 3 19.17 20.48 7.43
C SER A 3 18.39 19.17 7.43
N GLU A 4 18.95 18.14 8.02
CA GLU A 4 18.23 16.91 8.09
C GLU A 4 16.99 17.03 8.93
N MET A 5 17.09 17.69 10.06
CA MET A 5 15.95 17.88 10.90
C MET A 5 14.91 18.76 10.24
N CYS A 6 15.33 19.75 9.52
CA CYS A 6 14.38 20.62 8.84
C CYS A 6 13.62 19.88 7.77
N ILE A 7 14.30 19.01 7.01
CA ILE A 7 13.63 18.25 5.99
C ILE A 7 12.63 17.30 6.63
N ARG A 8 13.04 16.62 7.67
CA ARG A 8 12.20 15.69 8.35
C ARG A 8 10.95 16.38 8.90
N ASP A 9 11.14 17.55 9.49
CA ASP A 9 10.02 18.27 10.06
C ASP A 9 9.04 18.75 9.03
N ARG A 10 9.45 18.85 7.78
CA ARG A 10 8.56 19.33 6.74
C ARG A 10 7.70 18.24 6.14
N VAL A 11 8.12 16.98 6.24
CA VAL A 11 7.37 15.90 5.64
C VAL A 11 6.28 15.49 6.63
N GLN A 12 5.05 15.65 6.21
CA GLN A 12 3.92 15.32 7.06
C GLN A 12 3.16 14.08 6.58
N VAL A 13 3.26 13.76 5.30
CA VAL A 13 2.55 12.63 4.74
C VAL A 13 3.50 11.79 3.91
N TYR A 14 3.51 10.50 4.17
CA TYR A 14 4.27 9.55 3.37
C TYR A 14 3.31 8.58 2.69
N LEU A 15 3.59 8.25 1.43
CA LEU A 15 2.77 7.34 0.64
C LEU A 15 3.61 6.19 0.11
N PRO A 16 4.14 5.34 0.99
CA PRO A 16 5.03 4.27 0.53
C PRO A 16 4.26 3.15 -0.16
N ASP A 17 4.91 2.55 -1.16
CA ASP A 17 4.39 1.35 -1.79
C ASP A 17 5.03 0.15 -1.12
N LEU A 18 4.22 -0.79 -0.66
CA LEU A 18 4.73 -2.06 -0.17
C LEU A 18 4.32 -3.11 -1.18
N LYS A 19 5.20 -3.37 -2.14
CA LYS A 19 4.86 -4.23 -3.26
C LYS A 19 4.91 -5.70 -2.90
N TYR A 20 5.91 -6.08 -2.14
CA TYR A 20 6.13 -7.48 -1.80
C TYR A 20 6.43 -7.64 -0.33
N ALA A 21 5.81 -8.62 0.28
CA ALA A 21 6.17 -9.04 1.63
C ALA A 21 6.96 -10.34 1.59
N LEU A 22 6.94 -11.03 0.43
CA LEU A 22 7.67 -12.27 0.26
C LEU A 22 8.89 -12.06 -0.60
N THR A 23 9.95 -12.77 -0.27
CA THR A 23 11.21 -12.67 -1.00
C THR A 23 11.10 -13.18 -2.43
N GLU A 24 10.33 -14.26 -2.62
CA GLU A 24 10.25 -14.88 -3.94
C GLU A 24 9.67 -13.96 -5.00
N PRO A 25 8.49 -13.36 -4.81
CA PRO A 25 8.02 -12.43 -5.84
C PRO A 25 8.89 -11.20 -5.97
N ALA A 26 9.49 -10.73 -4.87
CA ALA A 26 10.37 -9.57 -4.95
C ALA A 26 11.56 -9.88 -5.84
N LYS A 27 12.14 -11.06 -5.69
CA LYS A 27 13.26 -11.48 -6.49
C LYS A 27 12.84 -11.75 -7.93
N ALA A 28 11.71 -12.43 -8.11
CA ALA A 28 11.27 -12.85 -9.43
C ALA A 28 10.86 -11.66 -10.29
N TYR A 29 10.17 -10.68 -9.73
CA TYR A 29 9.60 -9.60 -10.53
C TYR A 29 10.40 -8.33 -10.51
N SER A 30 11.24 -8.13 -9.51
CA SER A 30 12.02 -6.90 -9.39
C SER A 30 13.50 -7.15 -9.18
N GLY A 31 13.92 -8.40 -9.06
CA GLY A 31 15.31 -8.73 -8.86
C GLY A 31 15.87 -8.27 -7.52
N ALA A 32 15.01 -7.97 -6.56
CA ALA A 32 15.43 -7.39 -5.30
C ALA A 32 14.97 -8.24 -4.14
N ALA A 33 15.74 -9.26 -3.81
CA ALA A 33 15.36 -10.18 -2.74
C ALA A 33 15.26 -9.48 -1.39
N ASP A 34 15.99 -8.40 -1.19
CA ASP A 34 15.98 -7.67 0.08
C ASP A 34 14.89 -6.61 0.15
N TYR A 35 14.09 -6.48 -0.91
CA TYR A 35 13.05 -5.46 -0.94
C TYR A 35 12.10 -5.52 0.26
N PRO A 36 11.56 -6.70 0.64
CA PRO A 36 10.58 -6.70 1.72
C PRO A 36 11.14 -6.13 3.02
N GLU A 37 12.35 -6.50 3.38
CA GLU A 37 12.91 -6.00 4.63
C GLU A 37 13.23 -4.52 4.56
N THR A 38 13.76 -4.09 3.43
CA THR A 38 14.10 -2.67 3.24
C THR A 38 12.84 -1.81 3.26
N ALA A 39 11.79 -2.26 2.58
CA ALA A 39 10.54 -1.50 2.52
C ALA A 39 9.88 -1.42 3.90
N LYS A 40 9.88 -2.52 4.63
CA LYS A 40 9.28 -2.53 5.96
C LYS A 40 10.03 -1.59 6.89
N ALA A 41 11.35 -1.62 6.85
CA ALA A 41 12.15 -0.74 7.69
C ALA A 41 11.89 0.73 7.35
N ALA A 42 11.75 1.04 6.06
CA ALA A 42 11.48 2.41 5.64
C ALA A 42 10.12 2.87 6.14
N ILE A 43 9.11 2.00 6.06
CA ILE A 43 7.77 2.35 6.52
C ILE A 43 7.75 2.60 8.03
N LEU A 44 8.48 1.77 8.78
CA LEU A 44 8.57 1.96 10.22
C LEU A 44 9.22 3.30 10.55
N GLU A 45 10.24 3.68 9.80
CA GLU A 45 10.89 4.96 10.02
C GLU A 45 9.95 6.12 9.67
N MET A 46 9.18 5.98 8.59
CA MET A 46 8.21 7.00 8.23
C MET A 46 7.18 7.18 9.34
N PHE A 47 6.71 6.07 9.89
CA PHE A 47 5.74 6.13 10.97
C PHE A 47 6.35 6.75 12.22
N ARG A 48 7.60 6.43 12.50
CA ARG A 48 8.27 7.02 13.65
C ARG A 48 8.32 8.53 13.54
N GLN A 49 8.47 9.02 12.31
CA GLN A 49 8.55 10.47 12.09
C GLN A 49 7.20 11.17 12.20
N THR A 50 6.14 10.54 11.69
CA THR A 50 4.84 11.21 11.63
C THR A 50 3.92 10.89 12.80
N GLY A 51 4.08 9.69 13.38
CA GLY A 51 3.10 9.21 14.34
C GLY A 51 1.81 8.78 13.66
N PRO A 52 0.74 8.55 14.44
CA PRO A 52 -0.53 8.14 13.87
C PRO A 52 -1.09 9.16 12.89
N TYR A 53 -1.80 8.66 11.89
CA TYR A 53 -2.31 9.54 10.85
C TYR A 53 -3.38 10.48 11.40
N ARG A 54 -3.52 11.62 10.75
CA ARG A 54 -4.52 12.62 11.13
C ARG A 54 -5.28 13.07 9.90
N MET A 55 -6.59 12.93 9.95
CA MET A 55 -7.47 13.37 8.90
C MET A 55 -8.23 14.60 9.35
N GLU A 56 -8.43 15.53 8.43
CA GLU A 56 -9.25 16.71 8.71
C GLU A 56 -10.04 17.02 7.45
N ASN A 57 -11.34 17.14 7.60
CA ASN A 57 -12.22 17.49 6.48
C ASN A 57 -12.03 16.54 5.29
N GLY A 58 -11.85 15.25 5.59
CA GLY A 58 -11.68 14.26 4.56
C GLY A 58 -10.31 14.21 3.92
N GLN A 59 -9.36 14.99 4.44
CA GLN A 59 -8.02 15.02 3.88
C GLN A 59 -7.00 14.51 4.86
N LEU A 60 -6.03 13.78 4.35
CA LEU A 60 -4.94 13.28 5.18
C LEU A 60 -3.95 14.42 5.42
N LYS A 61 -3.85 14.86 6.68
CA LYS A 61 -2.99 15.96 7.04
C LYS A 61 -1.61 15.51 7.47
N SER A 62 -1.52 14.35 8.10
CA SER A 62 -0.22 13.80 8.47
C SER A 62 -0.36 12.31 8.64
N GLY A 63 0.74 11.60 8.48
CA GLY A 63 0.76 10.18 8.72
C GLY A 63 1.27 9.39 7.52
N VAL A 64 1.06 8.10 7.58
CA VAL A 64 1.53 7.16 6.56
C VAL A 64 0.34 6.45 5.92
N LEU A 65 0.30 6.47 4.60
CA LEU A 65 -0.67 5.70 3.83
C LEU A 65 0.12 4.66 3.03
N ILE A 66 0.02 3.40 3.43
CA ILE A 66 0.72 2.32 2.76
C ILE A 66 -0.12 1.87 1.57
N ARG A 67 0.51 1.76 0.41
CA ARG A 67 -0.19 1.36 -0.80
C ARG A 67 0.31 -0.01 -1.24
N HIS A 68 -0.61 -0.85 -1.67
CA HIS A 68 -0.27 -2.17 -2.19
C HIS A 68 -1.06 -2.47 -3.45
N LEU A 69 -0.37 -2.85 -4.50
CA LEU A 69 -0.99 -3.24 -5.76
C LEU A 69 -1.08 -4.76 -5.79
N VAL A 70 -2.30 -5.26 -5.89
CA VAL A 70 -2.52 -6.71 -5.98
C VAL A 70 -2.05 -7.17 -7.35
N LEU A 71 -1.21 -8.20 -7.36
CA LEU A 71 -0.71 -8.77 -8.61
C LEU A 71 -1.44 -10.06 -8.92
N PRO A 72 -1.68 -10.35 -10.21
CA PRO A 72 -2.39 -11.57 -10.56
C PRO A 72 -1.59 -12.82 -10.15
N GLY A 73 -2.28 -13.75 -9.53
CA GLY A 73 -1.66 -15.00 -9.12
C GLY A 73 -0.78 -14.89 -7.88
N GLU A 74 -0.72 -13.73 -7.24
CA GLU A 74 0.15 -13.53 -6.07
C GLU A 74 -0.67 -13.16 -4.84
N LEU A 75 -1.77 -13.84 -4.63
CA LEU A 75 -2.63 -13.55 -3.49
C LEU A 75 -1.91 -13.81 -2.17
N GLU A 76 -1.03 -14.80 -2.12
CA GLU A 76 -0.31 -15.09 -0.89
C GLU A 76 0.60 -13.91 -0.51
N ASN A 77 1.23 -13.29 -1.50
CA ASN A 77 2.03 -12.11 -1.23
C ASN A 77 1.15 -10.99 -0.67
N THR A 78 -0.03 -10.78 -1.25
CA THR A 78 -0.96 -9.78 -0.77
C THR A 78 -1.38 -10.07 0.67
N LYS A 79 -1.65 -11.34 0.98
CA LYS A 79 -2.02 -11.69 2.35
C LYS A 79 -0.89 -11.41 3.32
N ASP A 80 0.34 -11.68 2.93
CA ASP A 80 1.46 -11.42 3.81
C ASP A 80 1.69 -9.93 4.01
N VAL A 81 1.45 -9.12 2.98
CA VAL A 81 1.50 -7.67 3.12
C VAL A 81 0.46 -7.22 4.15
N ILE A 82 -0.77 -7.72 4.00
CA ILE A 82 -1.86 -7.37 4.90
C ILE A 82 -1.55 -7.83 6.33
N ASP A 83 -1.02 -9.05 6.47
CA ASP A 83 -0.66 -9.57 7.78
C ASP A 83 0.38 -8.67 8.45
N TRP A 84 1.39 -8.26 7.71
CA TRP A 84 2.42 -7.43 8.28
C TRP A 84 1.86 -6.10 8.76
N VAL A 85 1.00 -5.50 7.98
CA VAL A 85 0.40 -4.22 8.37
C VAL A 85 -0.47 -4.41 9.61
N ALA A 86 -1.29 -5.46 9.62
CA ALA A 86 -2.20 -5.69 10.75
C ALA A 86 -1.45 -6.02 12.04
N GLU A 87 -0.32 -6.73 11.91
CA GLU A 87 0.44 -7.11 13.10
C GLU A 87 1.34 -6.00 13.60
N THR A 88 1.76 -5.12 12.71
CA THR A 88 2.72 -4.08 13.06
C THR A 88 2.03 -2.83 13.61
N PHE A 89 0.88 -2.50 13.06
CA PHE A 89 0.19 -1.27 13.42
C PHE A 89 -1.18 -1.54 14.02
N ARG A 90 -1.61 -0.65 14.90
CA ARG A 90 -2.94 -0.73 15.49
C ARG A 90 -3.92 0.09 14.65
N PRO A 91 -5.22 -0.19 14.79
CA PRO A 91 -6.20 0.67 14.12
C PRO A 91 -5.98 2.13 14.51
N GLY A 92 -6.05 2.99 13.53
CA GLY A 92 -5.82 4.41 13.74
C GLY A 92 -4.39 4.87 13.58
N GLU A 93 -3.46 3.95 13.35
CA GLU A 93 -2.06 4.36 13.21
C GLU A 93 -1.63 4.64 11.78
N VAL A 94 -2.02 3.78 10.83
CA VAL A 94 -1.68 4.00 9.43
C VAL A 94 -2.91 3.75 8.58
N LEU A 95 -2.91 4.33 7.39
CA LEU A 95 -3.92 4.02 6.39
C LEU A 95 -3.35 3.00 5.42
N PHE A 96 -4.21 2.21 4.82
CA PHE A 96 -3.78 1.19 3.87
C PHE A 96 -4.65 1.25 2.62
N SER A 97 -4.02 1.28 1.45
CA SER A 97 -4.74 1.34 0.19
C SER A 97 -4.46 0.10 -0.62
N LEU A 98 -5.51 -0.64 -0.93
CA LEU A 98 -5.42 -1.86 -1.72
C LEU A 98 -5.86 -1.53 -3.13
N MET A 99 -4.94 -1.70 -4.10
CA MET A 99 -5.19 -1.31 -5.48
C MET A 99 -5.24 -2.53 -6.39
N SER A 100 -6.08 -2.46 -7.40
CA SER A 100 -6.27 -3.59 -8.31
C SER A 100 -5.89 -3.28 -9.76
N GLN A 101 -5.39 -2.09 -10.01
CA GLN A 101 -5.22 -1.64 -11.40
C GLN A 101 -3.88 -2.04 -12.00
N TYR A 102 -3.55 -3.30 -11.90
CA TYR A 102 -2.35 -3.79 -12.53
C TYR A 102 -2.59 -3.95 -14.05
N THR A 103 -1.68 -3.41 -14.84
CA THR A 103 -1.73 -3.55 -16.29
C THR A 103 -0.51 -4.33 -16.74
N PRO A 104 -0.69 -5.42 -17.46
CA PRO A 104 0.46 -6.20 -17.94
C PRO A 104 1.36 -5.35 -18.81
N GLN A 105 2.66 -5.45 -18.57
CA GLN A 105 3.63 -4.71 -19.35
C GLN A 105 3.92 -5.50 -20.64
N PRO A 106 4.35 -4.81 -21.70
CA PRO A 106 4.73 -5.50 -22.93
C PRO A 106 5.82 -6.53 -22.59
N GLY A 107 5.62 -7.75 -23.07
CA GLY A 107 6.57 -8.81 -22.81
C GLY A 107 6.37 -9.55 -21.52
N ALA A 108 5.37 -9.20 -20.74
CA ALA A 108 5.10 -9.90 -19.49
C ALA A 108 4.69 -11.34 -19.79
N GLU A 109 5.12 -12.26 -18.92
CA GLU A 109 4.84 -13.67 -19.10
C GLU A 109 4.29 -14.25 -17.81
N GLY A 110 3.69 -15.42 -17.91
CA GLY A 110 3.19 -16.15 -16.77
C GLY A 110 2.06 -15.40 -16.08
N LYS A 111 2.14 -15.35 -14.76
CA LYS A 111 1.08 -14.72 -13.98
C LYS A 111 0.91 -13.25 -14.33
N LEU A 112 1.98 -12.57 -14.63
CA LEU A 112 1.91 -11.14 -14.89
C LEU A 112 1.44 -10.78 -16.29
N ALA A 113 1.12 -11.78 -17.11
CA ALA A 113 0.63 -11.51 -18.45
C ALA A 113 -0.86 -11.19 -18.49
N ARG A 114 -1.54 -11.24 -17.36
CA ARG A 114 -2.98 -10.98 -17.29
C ARG A 114 -3.28 -9.98 -16.19
N ARG A 115 -4.50 -9.51 -16.15
CA ARG A 115 -4.93 -8.60 -15.11
C ARG A 115 -5.42 -9.39 -13.90
N VAL A 116 -5.55 -8.71 -12.79
CA VAL A 116 -6.12 -9.29 -11.58
C VAL A 116 -7.59 -9.55 -11.82
N THR A 117 -8.08 -10.71 -11.41
CA THR A 117 -9.50 -11.02 -11.55
C THR A 117 -10.27 -10.41 -10.39
N LYS A 118 -11.59 -10.27 -10.60
CA LYS A 118 -12.44 -9.76 -9.54
C LYS A 118 -12.40 -10.67 -8.33
N ALA A 119 -12.34 -11.97 -8.57
CA ALA A 119 -12.30 -12.93 -7.46
C ALA A 119 -11.03 -12.76 -6.64
N GLU A 120 -9.91 -12.53 -7.30
CA GLU A 120 -8.65 -12.31 -6.59
C GLU A 120 -8.71 -11.05 -5.74
N TYR A 121 -9.23 -9.99 -6.32
CA TYR A 121 -9.30 -8.73 -5.59
C TYR A 121 -10.28 -8.81 -4.42
N ARG A 122 -11.40 -9.47 -4.62
CA ARG A 122 -12.36 -9.63 -3.53
C ARG A 122 -11.82 -10.50 -2.42
N ALA A 123 -11.04 -11.51 -2.77
CA ALA A 123 -10.39 -12.32 -1.74
C ALA A 123 -9.42 -11.48 -0.92
N ALA A 124 -8.70 -10.57 -1.57
CA ALA A 124 -7.79 -9.68 -0.88
C ALA A 124 -8.55 -8.71 0.02
N GLU A 125 -9.64 -8.15 -0.49
CA GLU A 125 -10.47 -7.23 0.31
C GLU A 125 -11.03 -7.93 1.54
N ARG A 126 -11.50 -9.14 1.35
CA ARG A 126 -12.08 -9.91 2.44
C ARG A 126 -11.01 -10.22 3.49
N TYR A 127 -9.83 -10.60 3.04
CA TYR A 127 -8.75 -10.90 3.96
C TYR A 127 -8.35 -9.66 4.75
N MET A 128 -8.31 -8.51 4.08
CA MET A 128 -8.01 -7.24 4.73
C MET A 128 -9.02 -6.95 5.84
N ALA A 129 -10.29 -7.15 5.54
CA ALA A 129 -11.34 -6.92 6.54
C ALA A 129 -11.24 -7.92 7.69
N ASP A 130 -10.96 -9.19 7.37
CA ASP A 130 -10.84 -10.22 8.40
C ASP A 130 -9.67 -9.96 9.33
N CYS A 131 -8.62 -9.31 8.84
CA CYS A 131 -7.47 -8.97 9.67
C CYS A 131 -7.69 -7.70 10.48
N GLY A 132 -8.85 -7.08 10.33
CA GLY A 132 -9.19 -5.92 11.15
C GLY A 132 -8.67 -4.59 10.63
N ILE A 133 -8.22 -4.52 9.38
CA ILE A 133 -7.78 -3.26 8.81
C ILE A 133 -9.02 -2.50 8.33
N ALA A 134 -9.50 -1.61 9.18
CA ALA A 134 -10.67 -0.82 8.84
C ALA A 134 -10.29 0.53 8.26
N ASP A 135 -9.08 0.97 8.51
CA ASP A 135 -8.61 2.27 8.05
C ASP A 135 -7.99 2.13 6.68
N GLY A 136 -8.80 1.75 5.70
CA GLY A 136 -8.23 1.50 4.40
C GLY A 136 -9.13 1.91 3.27
N PHE A 137 -8.57 1.88 2.08
CA PHE A 137 -9.28 2.19 0.86
C PHE A 137 -9.16 1.01 -0.07
N THR A 138 -10.23 0.70 -0.78
CA THR A 138 -10.19 -0.30 -1.82
C THR A 138 -10.54 0.38 -3.12
N GLN A 139 -9.99 -0.14 -4.20
CA GLN A 139 -10.11 0.51 -5.47
C GLN A 139 -11.35 0.11 -6.24
N GLU A 140 -12.03 -0.89 -5.79
CA GLU A 140 -13.16 -1.36 -6.53
C GLU A 140 -14.23 -0.30 -6.64
N ARG A 141 -14.48 0.41 -5.56
CA ARG A 141 -15.48 1.46 -5.60
C ARG A 141 -15.06 2.62 -6.45
N THR A 142 -13.78 2.95 -6.36
CA THR A 142 -13.30 4.07 -7.14
C THR A 142 -13.26 3.76 -8.60
N SER A 143 -13.03 2.51 -8.97
CA SER A 143 -13.01 2.21 -10.39
C SER A 143 -14.41 2.22 -10.97
N ALA A 144 -15.41 2.04 -10.14
CA ALA A 144 -16.77 2.13 -10.62
C ALA A 144 -17.15 3.57 -10.91
N LYS A 145 -16.43 4.51 -10.31
CA LYS A 145 -16.67 5.92 -10.56
C LYS A 145 -15.34 6.55 -10.84
N GLU A 146 -15.06 6.67 -12.10
CA GLU A 146 -13.76 7.14 -12.49
C GLU A 146 -13.44 8.52 -12.00
N GLU A 147 -14.45 9.30 -11.83
CA GLU A 147 -14.21 10.65 -11.39
C GLU A 147 -13.70 10.71 -9.96
N TYR A 148 -13.74 9.62 -9.27
CA TYR A 148 -13.17 9.60 -7.95
C TYR A 148 -11.69 9.62 -7.92
N THR A 149 -11.08 9.26 -9.01
CA THR A 149 -9.66 9.26 -9.07
C THR A 149 -9.07 10.60 -8.73
N PRO A 150 -9.62 11.66 -9.23
CA PRO A 150 -9.09 12.97 -8.86
C PRO A 150 -9.16 13.26 -7.39
N ASP A 151 -10.22 12.83 -6.78
CA ASP A 151 -10.33 13.06 -5.39
C ASP A 151 -9.20 12.47 -4.64
N PHE A 152 -8.83 11.30 -5.07
CA PHE A 152 -7.77 10.64 -4.44
C PHE A 152 -6.52 11.38 -4.56
N HIS A 153 -6.29 11.95 -5.70
CA HIS A 153 -5.12 12.70 -5.90
C HIS A 153 -5.11 13.94 -5.11
N LEU A 154 -6.24 14.54 -5.02
CA LEU A 154 -6.25 15.77 -4.38
C LEU A 154 -5.81 15.64 -3.01
N GLN A 155 -6.21 14.61 -2.45
CA GLN A 155 -5.79 14.41 -1.20
C GLN A 155 -4.38 14.38 -1.07
N GLY A 156 -3.78 14.01 -2.05
CA GLY A 156 -2.46 13.82 -1.97
C GLY A 156 -1.77 14.74 -1.79
N ILE A 157 -2.30 15.20 -2.15
CA ILE A 157 -1.22 15.53 -1.84
C ILE A 157 -0.54 16.26 -2.64
#